data_f846ecfd38654164db65d6749aff2c02
#
_entry.id   f846ecfd38654164db65d6749aff2c02
#
_cell.length_a   1.000
_cell.length_b   1.000
_cell.length_c   1.000
_cell.angle_alpha   90.00
_cell.angle_beta   90.00
_cell.angle_gamma   90.00
#
_symmetry.space_group_name_H-M   'P 1'
#
loop_
_entity.id
_entity.type
_entity.pdbx_description
1 polymer ?
#
loop_
_entity_poly.entity_id
_entity_poly.type
_entity_poly.pdbx_seq_one_letter_code
_entity_poly.pdbx_strand_id
1 'polypeptide(L)'
;MYSLTLGLAIETKALWDELQACLPTLPLRPVIESQDMSSMSSFLERLERLRPEVVLLDVALAKEPLDDLIPMIRAKAPEATIVALHTSADPDAILSAMRAGVNEYIFPPLEGALRGALDRRSTDRRRHSGLRWGGRTVGFFSSKGGCGATTIVCHLAVELGRNGQKVLLADLDLDAGLIGFLTKAKPGYSILDAVNNLHRMDVSYFKALVSNGIPGVEIIAAPAATADKTYPRQEQLRQLFSFLRSCYDFTLIDLGRSLTRVGVAALEEMDEAYLVSTLEVPALHQAKQVLQILMDAGYGKDRLRLILNRVPKRSELAPGEIEKILGLPVYAVLPSSYPELHECYSLGKLLPERSVLGKEIRRLAMRMSGADDPQTKKNKLSIFAGKLGL
;
A
#
# COMPACT_ATOMS: atom_id res chain seq x y z
N MET A 1 1.28 11.14 9.45
CA MET A 1 1.78 11.36 8.08
C MET A 1 3.12 10.64 7.94
N TYR A 2 3.28 9.76 6.96
CA TYR A 2 4.56 9.07 6.73
C TYR A 2 5.62 10.10 6.35
N SER A 3 6.72 10.17 7.10
CA SER A 3 7.83 11.04 6.77
C SER A 3 8.81 10.28 5.88
N LEU A 4 8.95 10.73 4.63
CA LEU A 4 9.92 10.17 3.70
C LEU A 4 11.34 10.43 4.22
N THR A 5 12.23 9.44 4.09
CA THR A 5 13.64 9.61 4.43
C THR A 5 14.32 10.52 3.42
N LEU A 6 15.10 11.48 3.91
CA LEU A 6 15.65 12.59 3.14
C LEU A 6 17.17 12.63 3.24
N GLY A 7 17.83 12.67 2.07
CA GLY A 7 19.24 13.03 1.96
C GLY A 7 19.37 14.48 1.49
N LEU A 8 20.16 15.27 2.16
CA LEU A 8 20.42 16.68 1.91
C LEU A 8 21.87 16.90 1.52
N ALA A 9 22.11 17.52 0.37
CA ALA A 9 23.42 18.03 -0.03
C ALA A 9 23.22 19.49 -0.49
N ILE A 10 23.34 20.43 0.44
CA ILE A 10 23.02 21.86 0.23
C ILE A 10 24.12 22.72 0.85
N GLU A 11 24.81 23.45 0.00
CA GLU A 11 25.91 24.37 0.38
C GLU A 11 25.44 25.83 0.45
N THR A 12 24.44 26.21 -0.38
CA THR A 12 23.90 27.56 -0.41
C THR A 12 23.14 27.90 0.87
N LYS A 13 23.66 28.82 1.66
CA LYS A 13 23.10 29.21 2.97
C LYS A 13 21.63 29.63 2.87
N ALA A 14 21.24 30.41 1.86
CA ALA A 14 19.86 30.87 1.70
C ALA A 14 18.88 29.69 1.48
N LEU A 15 19.25 28.69 0.69
CA LEU A 15 18.45 27.48 0.47
C LEU A 15 18.39 26.62 1.73
N TRP A 16 19.49 26.51 2.45
CA TRP A 16 19.55 25.78 3.71
C TRP A 16 18.62 26.38 4.77
N ASP A 17 18.73 27.70 5.00
CA ASP A 17 17.95 28.40 6.03
C ASP A 17 16.44 28.29 5.73
N GLU A 18 16.03 28.47 4.46
CA GLU A 18 14.63 28.33 4.05
C GLU A 18 14.12 26.89 4.16
N LEU A 19 14.95 25.91 3.77
CA LEU A 19 14.60 24.50 3.91
C LEU A 19 14.41 24.11 5.37
N GLN A 20 15.31 24.52 6.27
CA GLN A 20 15.18 24.24 7.70
C GLN A 20 13.89 24.84 8.29
N ALA A 21 13.46 26.00 7.80
CA ALA A 21 12.22 26.64 8.24
C ALA A 21 10.97 25.83 7.79
N CYS A 22 10.98 25.21 6.60
CA CYS A 22 9.82 24.49 6.06
C CYS A 22 9.83 22.97 6.37
N LEU A 23 10.97 22.36 6.70
CA LEU A 23 11.06 20.93 7.02
C LEU A 23 10.06 20.44 8.07
N PRO A 24 9.82 21.16 9.19
CA PRO A 24 8.86 20.73 10.22
C PRO A 24 7.41 20.61 9.70
N THR A 25 7.06 21.32 8.61
CA THR A 25 5.72 21.30 8.01
C THR A 25 5.57 20.25 6.91
N LEU A 26 6.67 19.66 6.48
CA LEU A 26 6.73 18.67 5.39
C LEU A 26 6.86 17.26 5.95
N PRO A 27 6.30 16.25 5.24
CA PRO A 27 6.46 14.85 5.63
C PRO A 27 7.84 14.30 5.24
N LEU A 28 8.90 14.98 5.66
CA LEU A 28 10.29 14.66 5.36
C LEU A 28 11.09 14.47 6.65
N ARG A 29 11.94 13.45 6.70
CA ARG A 29 12.86 13.19 7.81
C ARG A 29 14.29 13.12 7.31
N PRO A 30 15.14 14.09 7.61
CA PRO A 30 16.54 14.04 7.25
C PRO A 30 17.23 12.84 7.90
N VAL A 31 17.97 12.07 7.08
CA VAL A 31 18.82 10.95 7.52
C VAL A 31 20.26 11.13 7.05
N ILE A 32 20.48 11.98 6.05
CA ILE A 32 21.78 12.40 5.56
C ILE A 32 21.74 13.93 5.41
N GLU A 33 22.69 14.62 6.01
CA GLU A 33 22.86 16.06 5.85
C GLU A 33 24.32 16.34 5.48
N SER A 34 24.53 17.13 4.43
CA SER A 34 25.82 17.64 4.02
C SER A 34 25.68 19.10 3.59
N GLN A 35 26.46 19.96 4.20
CA GLN A 35 26.57 21.39 3.85
C GLN A 35 27.88 21.69 3.10
N ASP A 36 28.68 20.66 2.82
CA ASP A 36 29.92 20.77 2.08
C ASP A 36 29.89 19.79 0.89
N MET A 37 29.74 20.34 -0.30
CA MET A 37 29.74 19.58 -1.55
C MET A 37 31.14 19.11 -1.95
N SER A 38 32.22 19.55 -1.31
CA SER A 38 33.56 19.06 -1.56
C SER A 38 33.78 17.62 -1.05
N SER A 39 32.93 17.14 -0.16
CA SER A 39 32.95 15.79 0.38
C SER A 39 31.89 14.86 -0.29
N MET A 40 31.63 15.04 -1.59
CA MET A 40 30.62 14.28 -2.33
C MET A 40 30.80 12.76 -2.23
N SER A 41 32.04 12.24 -2.17
CA SER A 41 32.29 10.80 -1.99
C SER A 41 31.72 10.27 -0.68
N SER A 42 31.87 11.01 0.42
CA SER A 42 31.28 10.64 1.72
C SER A 42 29.74 10.69 1.69
N PHE A 43 29.16 11.66 0.98
CA PHE A 43 27.72 11.73 0.77
C PHE A 43 27.22 10.52 -0.01
N LEU A 44 27.89 10.12 -1.09
CA LEU A 44 27.55 8.96 -1.91
C LEU A 44 27.64 7.63 -1.14
N GLU A 45 28.63 7.46 -0.28
CA GLU A 45 28.74 6.27 0.59
C GLU A 45 27.57 6.20 1.59
N ARG A 46 27.17 7.33 2.14
CA ARG A 46 26.00 7.41 3.03
C ARG A 46 24.68 7.13 2.28
N LEU A 47 24.55 7.60 1.03
CA LEU A 47 23.42 7.29 0.16
C LEU A 47 23.27 5.77 -0.06
N GLU A 48 24.37 5.08 -0.34
CA GLU A 48 24.37 3.62 -0.55
C GLU A 48 23.91 2.86 0.69
N ARG A 49 24.36 3.30 1.87
CA ARG A 49 24.05 2.67 3.15
C ARG A 49 22.65 2.95 3.65
N LEU A 50 22.19 4.21 3.57
CA LEU A 50 20.93 4.68 4.18
C LEU A 50 19.77 4.72 3.19
N ARG A 51 20.02 4.69 1.89
CA ARG A 51 19.05 4.64 0.79
C ARG A 51 17.84 5.55 1.02
N PRO A 52 18.03 6.88 1.12
CA PRO A 52 16.92 7.79 1.33
C PRO A 52 15.94 7.77 0.16
N GLU A 53 14.67 8.02 0.45
CA GLU A 53 13.61 8.05 -0.58
C GLU A 53 13.61 9.34 -1.40
N VAL A 54 14.14 10.44 -0.85
CA VAL A 54 14.27 11.74 -1.50
C VAL A 54 15.70 12.23 -1.31
N VAL A 55 16.28 12.79 -2.35
CA VAL A 55 17.58 13.50 -2.31
C VAL A 55 17.35 14.93 -2.78
N LEU A 56 17.59 15.91 -1.91
CA LEU A 56 17.63 17.32 -2.29
C LEU A 56 19.09 17.71 -2.55
N LEU A 57 19.34 18.15 -3.74
CA LEU A 57 20.68 18.52 -4.24
C LEU A 57 20.72 19.99 -4.61
N ASP A 58 21.61 20.75 -3.99
CA ASP A 58 21.91 22.11 -4.39
C ASP A 58 22.70 22.11 -5.70
N VAL A 59 22.10 22.64 -6.75
CA VAL A 59 22.73 22.72 -8.08
C VAL A 59 23.24 24.12 -8.40
N ALA A 60 23.02 25.10 -7.50
CA ALA A 60 23.50 26.47 -7.68
C ALA A 60 25.04 26.59 -7.53
N LEU A 61 25.63 25.75 -6.70
CA LEU A 61 27.07 25.71 -6.40
C LEU A 61 27.73 24.36 -6.77
N ALA A 62 27.05 23.53 -7.56
CA ALA A 62 27.60 22.25 -7.98
C ALA A 62 28.91 22.43 -8.74
N LYS A 63 29.99 21.85 -8.19
CA LYS A 63 31.34 21.92 -8.78
C LYS A 63 31.52 20.94 -9.92
N GLU A 64 30.75 19.85 -9.92
CA GLU A 64 30.76 18.79 -10.94
C GLU A 64 29.60 18.98 -11.91
N PRO A 65 29.77 18.65 -13.20
CA PRO A 65 28.66 18.63 -14.15
C PRO A 65 27.54 17.73 -13.66
N LEU A 66 26.29 18.18 -13.77
CA LEU A 66 25.12 17.39 -13.35
C LEU A 66 25.03 16.06 -14.10
N ASP A 67 25.50 16.02 -15.37
CA ASP A 67 25.54 14.83 -16.20
C ASP A 67 26.44 13.71 -15.62
N ASP A 68 27.42 14.05 -14.79
CA ASP A 68 28.27 13.10 -14.08
C ASP A 68 27.71 12.79 -12.69
N LEU A 69 27.27 13.80 -11.96
CA LEU A 69 26.83 13.70 -10.56
C LEU A 69 25.52 12.91 -10.43
N ILE A 70 24.53 13.17 -11.28
CA ILE A 70 23.21 12.50 -11.16
C ILE A 70 23.31 10.99 -11.41
N PRO A 71 24.04 10.47 -12.44
CA PRO A 71 24.27 9.06 -12.59
C PRO A 71 24.98 8.41 -11.39
N MET A 72 25.93 9.09 -10.73
CA MET A 72 26.59 8.60 -9.53
C MET A 72 25.61 8.46 -8.36
N ILE A 73 24.75 9.46 -8.14
CA ILE A 73 23.69 9.41 -7.12
C ILE A 73 22.72 8.26 -7.43
N ARG A 74 22.31 8.11 -8.70
CA ARG A 74 21.43 7.03 -9.13
C ARG A 74 22.04 5.64 -8.94
N ALA A 75 23.33 5.48 -9.18
CA ALA A 75 24.02 4.21 -8.95
C ALA A 75 23.98 3.79 -7.46
N LYS A 76 24.05 4.76 -6.54
CA LYS A 76 24.06 4.52 -5.08
C LYS A 76 22.65 4.50 -4.46
N ALA A 77 21.72 5.28 -4.99
CA ALA A 77 20.33 5.36 -4.56
C ALA A 77 19.38 5.34 -5.77
N PRO A 78 19.24 4.19 -6.46
CA PRO A 78 18.50 4.08 -7.72
C PRO A 78 17.03 4.48 -7.59
N GLU A 79 16.49 4.35 -6.38
CA GLU A 79 15.08 4.58 -6.06
C GLU A 79 14.77 5.99 -5.58
N ALA A 80 15.79 6.75 -5.24
CA ALA A 80 15.61 8.08 -4.69
C ALA A 80 15.01 9.03 -5.74
N THR A 81 14.05 9.84 -5.32
CA THR A 81 13.61 10.98 -6.09
C THR A 81 14.64 12.09 -5.92
N ILE A 82 15.32 12.45 -7.00
CA ILE A 82 16.33 13.50 -6.99
C ILE A 82 15.64 14.82 -7.32
N VAL A 83 15.72 15.76 -6.40
CA VAL A 83 15.17 17.11 -6.55
C VAL A 83 16.33 18.10 -6.55
N ALA A 84 16.49 18.82 -7.64
CA ALA A 84 17.46 19.90 -7.73
C ALA A 84 16.91 21.17 -7.07
N LEU A 85 17.68 21.77 -6.20
CA LEU A 85 17.40 23.08 -5.61
C LEU A 85 18.31 24.14 -6.23
N HIS A 86 17.74 25.26 -6.56
CA HIS A 86 18.48 26.45 -7.06
C HIS A 86 17.89 27.72 -6.47
N THR A 87 18.63 28.79 -6.49
CA THR A 87 18.19 30.08 -5.94
C THR A 87 17.20 30.84 -6.86
N SER A 88 17.09 30.44 -8.12
CA SER A 88 16.25 31.12 -9.10
C SER A 88 15.75 30.18 -10.21
N ALA A 89 14.72 30.62 -10.94
CA ALA A 89 14.22 29.96 -12.14
C ALA A 89 15.11 30.30 -13.36
N ASP A 90 16.25 29.63 -13.48
CA ASP A 90 17.12 29.74 -14.65
C ASP A 90 16.74 28.67 -15.68
N PRO A 91 16.30 29.08 -16.91
CA PRO A 91 15.88 28.13 -17.94
C PRO A 91 16.99 27.16 -18.37
N ASP A 92 18.23 27.61 -18.45
CA ASP A 92 19.36 26.78 -18.87
C ASP A 92 19.73 25.78 -17.79
N ALA A 93 19.72 26.20 -16.53
CA ALA A 93 19.92 25.31 -15.38
C ALA A 93 18.79 24.27 -15.26
N ILE A 94 17.54 24.66 -15.50
CA ILE A 94 16.39 23.74 -15.51
C ILE A 94 16.57 22.68 -16.60
N LEU A 95 16.89 23.08 -17.83
CA LEU A 95 17.07 22.17 -18.96
C LEU A 95 18.26 21.21 -18.72
N SER A 96 19.36 21.71 -18.18
CA SER A 96 20.53 20.90 -17.83
C SER A 96 20.18 19.87 -16.76
N ALA A 97 19.53 20.27 -15.66
CA ALA A 97 19.13 19.38 -14.59
C ALA A 97 18.16 18.26 -15.08
N MET A 98 17.18 18.65 -15.91
CA MET A 98 16.23 17.67 -16.46
C MET A 98 16.89 16.67 -17.41
N ARG A 99 17.84 17.12 -18.26
CA ARG A 99 18.63 16.24 -19.15
C ARG A 99 19.51 15.28 -18.36
N ALA A 100 20.12 15.74 -17.27
CA ALA A 100 20.91 14.91 -16.38
C ALA A 100 20.08 13.83 -15.64
N GLY A 101 18.73 13.93 -15.67
CA GLY A 101 17.84 12.94 -15.08
C GLY A 101 17.35 13.28 -13.67
N VAL A 102 17.35 14.56 -13.29
CA VAL A 102 16.68 15.07 -12.09
C VAL A 102 15.17 14.92 -12.24
N ASN A 103 14.47 14.56 -11.18
CA ASN A 103 13.03 14.33 -11.22
C ASN A 103 12.24 15.65 -11.12
N GLU A 104 12.73 16.60 -10.33
CA GLU A 104 12.09 17.89 -10.10
C GLU A 104 13.17 18.96 -9.93
N TYR A 105 12.88 20.18 -10.40
CA TYR A 105 13.70 21.37 -10.18
C TYR A 105 12.90 22.40 -9.40
N ILE A 106 13.42 22.86 -8.28
CA ILE A 106 12.71 23.72 -7.34
C ILE A 106 13.57 24.93 -6.97
N PHE A 107 12.93 26.06 -6.88
CA PHE A 107 13.49 27.33 -6.43
C PHE A 107 12.54 28.02 -5.44
N PRO A 108 12.99 28.96 -4.64
CA PRO A 108 12.17 29.67 -3.64
C PRO A 108 10.88 30.28 -4.23
N PRO A 109 9.75 30.22 -3.49
CA PRO A 109 9.60 29.71 -2.14
C PRO A 109 9.49 28.18 -2.09
N LEU A 110 10.30 27.54 -1.21
CA LEU A 110 10.51 26.09 -1.21
C LEU A 110 9.31 25.29 -0.70
N GLU A 111 8.59 25.76 0.34
CA GLU A 111 7.56 24.95 1.03
C GLU A 111 6.47 24.47 0.07
N GLY A 112 5.83 25.37 -0.67
CA GLY A 112 4.76 25.02 -1.59
C GLY A 112 5.23 24.17 -2.77
N ALA A 113 6.43 24.47 -3.30
CA ALA A 113 7.02 23.72 -4.40
C ALA A 113 7.42 22.29 -3.99
N LEU A 114 8.04 22.12 -2.82
CA LEU A 114 8.38 20.81 -2.25
C LEU A 114 7.13 20.00 -1.94
N ARG A 115 6.11 20.60 -1.32
CA ARG A 115 4.83 19.94 -1.07
C ARG A 115 4.20 19.45 -2.37
N GLY A 116 4.15 20.29 -3.40
CA GLY A 116 3.64 19.92 -4.71
C GLY A 116 4.46 18.80 -5.40
N ALA A 117 5.79 18.81 -5.29
CA ALA A 117 6.66 17.76 -5.81
C ALA A 117 6.42 16.43 -5.09
N LEU A 118 6.27 16.44 -3.75
CA LEU A 118 5.96 15.26 -2.97
C LEU A 118 4.56 14.71 -3.29
N ASP A 119 3.58 15.56 -3.52
CA ASP A 119 2.22 15.19 -3.92
C ASP A 119 2.21 14.59 -5.34
N ARG A 120 2.93 15.20 -6.30
CA ARG A 120 3.11 14.63 -7.65
C ARG A 120 3.79 13.27 -7.60
N ARG A 121 4.85 13.12 -6.80
CA ARG A 121 5.50 11.83 -6.57
C ARG A 121 4.50 10.77 -6.08
N SER A 122 3.62 11.12 -5.16
CA SER A 122 2.56 10.22 -4.68
C SER A 122 1.56 9.85 -5.78
N THR A 123 1.29 10.80 -6.69
CA THR A 123 0.34 10.65 -7.81
C THR A 123 0.98 9.95 -9.01
N ASP A 124 2.24 10.24 -9.34
CA ASP A 124 2.99 9.59 -10.42
C ASP A 124 3.37 8.15 -10.07
N ARG A 125 3.66 7.85 -8.81
CA ARG A 125 3.69 6.46 -8.31
C ARG A 125 2.39 5.72 -8.60
N ARG A 126 1.23 6.42 -8.61
CA ARG A 126 -0.08 5.85 -8.97
C ARG A 126 -0.26 5.66 -10.48
N ARG A 127 0.35 6.49 -11.33
CA ARG A 127 0.12 6.51 -12.80
C ARG A 127 1.15 5.72 -13.62
N HIS A 128 2.39 5.63 -13.19
CA HIS A 128 3.51 5.10 -14.00
C HIS A 128 4.01 3.72 -13.57
N SER A 129 3.41 3.09 -12.58
CA SER A 129 3.93 1.83 -12.06
C SER A 129 3.40 0.59 -12.79
N GLY A 130 3.97 0.33 -13.95
CA GLY A 130 4.24 -1.06 -14.34
C GLY A 130 5.33 -1.70 -13.47
N LEU A 131 6.09 -0.92 -12.66
CA LEU A 131 7.09 -1.35 -11.68
C LEU A 131 6.82 -0.61 -10.36
N ARG A 132 6.19 -1.29 -9.43
CA ARG A 132 5.88 -0.78 -8.08
C ARG A 132 7.12 -0.84 -7.21
N TRP A 133 7.57 0.33 -6.78
CA TRP A 133 8.56 0.47 -5.73
C TRP A 133 7.86 0.64 -4.38
N GLY A 134 8.02 -0.36 -3.53
CA GLY A 134 7.32 -0.50 -2.27
C GLY A 134 6.00 -1.28 -2.40
N GLY A 135 5.82 -2.29 -1.53
CA GLY A 135 4.63 -3.12 -1.47
C GLY A 135 3.38 -2.33 -1.11
N ARG A 136 2.22 -2.85 -1.48
CA ARG A 136 0.92 -2.29 -1.11
C ARG A 136 0.44 -2.88 0.20
N THR A 137 -0.05 -2.02 1.09
CA THR A 137 -0.75 -2.41 2.30
C THR A 137 -2.25 -2.22 2.09
N VAL A 138 -3.00 -3.30 2.16
CA VAL A 138 -4.42 -3.34 1.79
C VAL A 138 -5.24 -3.95 2.93
N GLY A 139 -6.20 -3.17 3.43
CA GLY A 139 -7.08 -3.61 4.51
C GLY A 139 -8.38 -4.23 4.02
N PHE A 140 -8.86 -5.25 4.73
CA PHE A 140 -10.16 -5.88 4.51
C PHE A 140 -10.96 -5.86 5.80
N PHE A 141 -12.20 -5.43 5.73
CA PHE A 141 -13.10 -5.43 6.87
C PHE A 141 -14.54 -5.68 6.46
N SER A 142 -15.32 -6.24 7.35
CA SER A 142 -16.74 -6.55 7.11
C SER A 142 -17.65 -5.42 7.56
N SER A 143 -18.72 -5.17 6.82
CA SER A 143 -19.80 -4.26 7.28
C SER A 143 -20.48 -4.82 8.53
N LYS A 144 -20.60 -6.15 8.59
CA LYS A 144 -21.22 -6.92 9.67
C LYS A 144 -20.48 -8.25 9.83
N GLY A 145 -20.49 -8.80 11.01
CA GLY A 145 -20.00 -10.16 11.28
C GLY A 145 -20.60 -11.17 10.30
N GLY A 146 -19.76 -11.99 9.68
CA GLY A 146 -20.17 -13.02 8.73
C GLY A 146 -20.24 -12.58 7.27
N CYS A 147 -19.95 -11.33 6.90
CA CYS A 147 -19.92 -10.90 5.48
C CYS A 147 -18.77 -11.53 4.67
N GLY A 148 -17.73 -12.09 5.33
CA GLY A 148 -16.73 -12.94 4.69
C GLY A 148 -15.42 -12.24 4.30
N ALA A 149 -15.05 -11.12 4.94
CA ALA A 149 -13.79 -10.43 4.68
C ALA A 149 -12.59 -11.36 4.87
N THR A 150 -12.49 -12.05 6.01
CA THR A 150 -11.42 -13.02 6.30
C THR A 150 -11.32 -14.13 5.25
N THR A 151 -12.46 -14.66 4.80
CA THR A 151 -12.50 -15.67 3.73
C THR A 151 -11.92 -15.12 2.44
N ILE A 152 -12.34 -13.92 2.03
CA ILE A 152 -11.90 -13.29 0.80
C ILE A 152 -10.41 -12.99 0.86
N VAL A 153 -9.92 -12.39 1.94
CA VAL A 153 -8.51 -12.01 2.06
C VAL A 153 -7.58 -13.22 2.05
N CYS A 154 -7.94 -14.33 2.70
CA CYS A 154 -7.18 -15.57 2.66
C CYS A 154 -7.04 -16.12 1.23
N HIS A 155 -8.13 -16.15 0.47
CA HIS A 155 -8.10 -16.66 -0.91
C HIS A 155 -7.39 -15.71 -1.87
N LEU A 156 -7.52 -14.39 -1.67
CA LEU A 156 -6.79 -13.37 -2.43
C LEU A 156 -5.27 -13.49 -2.23
N ALA A 157 -4.84 -13.72 -0.99
CA ALA A 157 -3.43 -13.93 -0.68
C ALA A 157 -2.85 -15.10 -1.50
N VAL A 158 -3.59 -16.21 -1.56
CA VAL A 158 -3.20 -17.39 -2.34
C VAL A 158 -3.10 -17.08 -3.83
N GLU A 159 -4.09 -16.39 -4.40
CA GLU A 159 -4.08 -16.07 -5.82
C GLU A 159 -2.97 -15.09 -6.19
N LEU A 160 -2.70 -14.09 -5.36
CA LEU A 160 -1.56 -13.18 -5.55
C LEU A 160 -0.22 -13.91 -5.43
N GLY A 161 -0.07 -14.81 -4.45
CA GLY A 161 1.13 -15.64 -4.30
C GLY A 161 1.36 -16.56 -5.50
N ARG A 162 0.31 -17.18 -6.05
CA ARG A 162 0.36 -17.98 -7.29
C ARG A 162 0.78 -17.16 -8.51
N ASN A 163 0.46 -15.89 -8.53
CA ASN A 163 0.88 -14.95 -9.58
C ASN A 163 2.32 -14.44 -9.39
N GLY A 164 3.09 -15.04 -8.48
CA GLY A 164 4.49 -14.71 -8.25
C GLY A 164 4.74 -13.48 -7.36
N GLN A 165 3.70 -12.94 -6.72
CA GLN A 165 3.85 -11.83 -5.79
C GLN A 165 4.35 -12.33 -4.44
N LYS A 166 5.20 -11.55 -3.77
CA LYS A 166 5.55 -11.77 -2.35
C LYS A 166 4.44 -11.23 -1.48
N VAL A 167 3.67 -12.12 -0.87
CA VAL A 167 2.47 -11.74 -0.11
C VAL A 167 2.66 -12.01 1.38
N LEU A 168 2.35 -11.01 2.20
CA LEU A 168 2.09 -11.19 3.62
C LEU A 168 0.58 -11.14 3.85
N LEU A 169 0.05 -12.15 4.52
CA LEU A 169 -1.30 -12.18 5.04
C LEU A 169 -1.25 -11.95 6.55
N ALA A 170 -1.79 -10.83 7.02
CA ALA A 170 -1.72 -10.39 8.40
C ALA A 170 -3.11 -10.29 9.04
N ASP A 171 -3.24 -10.82 10.26
CA ASP A 171 -4.47 -10.78 11.03
C ASP A 171 -4.40 -9.67 12.09
N LEU A 172 -5.18 -8.62 11.90
CA LEU A 172 -5.31 -7.51 12.84
C LEU A 172 -6.68 -7.50 13.55
N ASP A 173 -7.50 -8.55 13.37
CA ASP A 173 -8.62 -8.84 14.28
C ASP A 173 -8.08 -9.43 15.57
N LEU A 174 -7.56 -8.56 16.42
CA LEU A 174 -6.83 -8.95 17.62
C LEU A 174 -7.69 -9.73 18.62
N ASP A 175 -9.01 -9.66 18.51
CA ASP A 175 -9.95 -10.27 19.46
C ASP A 175 -10.52 -11.59 18.96
N ALA A 176 -10.68 -11.75 17.66
CA ALA A 176 -11.35 -12.90 17.07
C ALA A 176 -10.75 -13.32 15.72
N GLY A 177 -9.43 -13.17 15.56
CA GLY A 177 -8.71 -13.52 14.34
C GLY A 177 -8.88 -14.98 13.95
N LEU A 178 -9.09 -15.21 12.66
CA LEU A 178 -9.39 -16.53 12.09
C LEU A 178 -8.41 -16.95 10.99
N ILE A 179 -7.46 -16.09 10.61
CA ILE A 179 -6.51 -16.43 9.53
C ILE A 179 -5.74 -17.71 9.86
N GLY A 180 -5.19 -17.82 11.08
CA GLY A 180 -4.45 -19.01 11.50
C GLY A 180 -5.28 -20.29 11.39
N PHE A 181 -6.57 -20.23 11.77
CA PHE A 181 -7.49 -21.36 11.67
C PHE A 181 -7.80 -21.73 10.22
N LEU A 182 -8.17 -20.76 9.37
CA LEU A 182 -8.56 -20.98 7.97
C LEU A 182 -7.40 -21.47 7.10
N THR A 183 -6.18 -21.01 7.39
CA THR A 183 -4.98 -21.37 6.63
C THR A 183 -4.25 -22.58 7.20
N LYS A 184 -4.69 -23.10 8.35
CA LYS A 184 -3.96 -24.11 9.14
C LYS A 184 -2.52 -23.73 9.46
N ALA A 185 -2.21 -22.44 9.44
CA ALA A 185 -0.93 -21.96 9.92
C ALA A 185 -0.80 -22.27 11.41
N LYS A 186 0.41 -22.67 11.81
CA LYS A 186 0.74 -22.88 13.23
C LYS A 186 1.62 -21.69 13.66
N PRO A 187 1.05 -20.53 13.98
CA PRO A 187 1.83 -19.36 14.34
C PRO A 187 2.50 -19.59 15.69
N GLY A 188 3.82 -19.44 15.75
CA GLY A 188 4.55 -19.35 17.01
C GLY A 188 4.46 -17.95 17.62
N TYR A 189 4.19 -16.95 16.77
CA TYR A 189 4.16 -15.53 17.09
C TYR A 189 2.96 -14.85 16.42
N SER A 190 2.61 -13.68 16.94
CA SER A 190 1.49 -12.86 16.47
C SER A 190 1.95 -11.52 15.92
N ILE A 191 1.05 -10.77 15.32
CA ILE A 191 1.32 -9.41 14.87
C ILE A 191 1.69 -8.47 16.04
N LEU A 192 1.22 -8.74 17.27
CA LEU A 192 1.61 -7.98 18.46
C LEU A 192 3.08 -8.21 18.83
N ASP A 193 3.62 -9.40 18.59
CA ASP A 193 5.04 -9.66 18.79
C ASP A 193 5.89 -8.83 17.83
N ALA A 194 5.45 -8.64 16.59
CA ALA A 194 6.11 -7.73 15.67
C ALA A 194 6.03 -6.27 16.15
N VAL A 195 4.84 -5.80 16.55
CA VAL A 195 4.63 -4.43 17.06
C VAL A 195 5.47 -4.13 18.30
N ASN A 196 5.55 -5.08 19.23
CA ASN A 196 6.27 -4.90 20.49
C ASN A 196 7.80 -4.90 20.32
N ASN A 197 8.29 -5.41 19.19
CA ASN A 197 9.72 -5.54 18.91
C ASN A 197 10.20 -4.68 17.74
N LEU A 198 9.51 -3.60 17.41
CA LEU A 198 9.85 -2.69 16.31
C LEU A 198 11.26 -2.12 16.39
N HIS A 199 11.79 -1.90 17.62
CA HIS A 199 13.12 -1.34 17.86
C HIS A 199 14.27 -2.21 17.35
N ARG A 200 14.03 -3.51 17.14
CA ARG A 200 15.01 -4.48 16.60
C ARG A 200 14.55 -5.15 15.31
N MET A 201 13.53 -4.57 14.66
CA MET A 201 12.92 -5.15 13.48
C MET A 201 13.86 -5.08 12.27
N ASP A 202 14.25 -6.23 11.77
CA ASP A 202 14.89 -6.44 10.48
C ASP A 202 14.24 -7.60 9.73
N VAL A 203 14.67 -7.84 8.50
CA VAL A 203 14.11 -8.90 7.64
C VAL A 203 14.28 -10.28 8.25
N SER A 204 15.43 -10.57 8.86
CA SER A 204 15.72 -11.88 9.47
C SER A 204 14.87 -12.13 10.69
N TYR A 205 14.73 -11.12 11.55
CA TYR A 205 13.86 -11.18 12.73
C TYR A 205 12.40 -11.37 12.34
N PHE A 206 11.90 -10.58 11.36
CA PHE A 206 10.51 -10.71 10.90
C PHE A 206 10.22 -12.07 10.27
N LYS A 207 11.18 -12.64 9.52
CA LYS A 207 11.08 -14.00 8.98
C LYS A 207 10.94 -15.09 10.05
N ALA A 208 11.46 -14.87 11.25
CA ALA A 208 11.26 -15.77 12.36
C ALA A 208 9.87 -15.67 13.00
N LEU A 209 9.16 -14.55 12.80
CA LEU A 209 7.81 -14.33 13.33
C LEU A 209 6.71 -14.89 12.43
N VAL A 210 6.95 -14.97 11.13
CA VAL A 210 5.93 -15.39 10.15
C VAL A 210 5.89 -16.92 10.00
N SER A 211 4.71 -17.41 9.64
CA SER A 211 4.47 -18.82 9.33
C SER A 211 4.38 -19.03 7.82
N ASN A 212 5.01 -20.09 7.32
CA ASN A 212 4.97 -20.52 5.93
C ASN A 212 4.00 -21.70 5.77
N GLY A 213 2.70 -21.41 5.64
CA GLY A 213 1.68 -22.45 5.49
C GLY A 213 1.15 -22.62 4.06
N ILE A 214 1.34 -21.63 3.22
CA ILE A 214 0.83 -21.57 1.83
C ILE A 214 1.97 -21.15 0.90
N PRO A 215 2.21 -21.86 -0.22
CA PRO A 215 3.27 -21.48 -1.16
C PRO A 215 3.09 -20.03 -1.66
N GLY A 216 4.15 -19.22 -1.53
CA GLY A 216 4.16 -17.80 -1.95
C GLY A 216 3.46 -16.85 -0.99
N VAL A 217 2.96 -17.32 0.17
CA VAL A 217 2.27 -16.50 1.17
C VAL A 217 2.91 -16.72 2.54
N GLU A 218 3.37 -15.65 3.16
CA GLU A 218 3.77 -15.63 4.56
C GLU A 218 2.59 -15.14 5.40
N ILE A 219 2.44 -15.70 6.60
CA ILE A 219 1.28 -15.46 7.46
C ILE A 219 1.76 -14.98 8.82
N ILE A 220 1.20 -13.88 9.31
CA ILE A 220 1.31 -13.45 10.69
C ILE A 220 -0.09 -13.38 11.30
N ALA A 221 -0.33 -14.17 12.33
CA ALA A 221 -1.66 -14.34 12.90
C ALA A 221 -1.98 -13.28 13.96
N ALA A 222 -3.25 -13.20 14.35
CA ALA A 222 -3.67 -12.52 15.55
C ALA A 222 -3.11 -13.24 16.81
N PRO A 223 -2.97 -12.53 17.94
CA PRO A 223 -2.56 -13.15 19.20
C PRO A 223 -3.60 -14.16 19.68
N ALA A 224 -3.16 -15.12 20.49
CA ALA A 224 -4.09 -15.99 21.22
C ALA A 224 -5.06 -15.13 22.06
N ALA A 225 -6.28 -15.65 22.27
CA ALA A 225 -7.26 -14.98 23.11
C ALA A 225 -6.75 -14.89 24.56
N THR A 226 -6.40 -13.68 24.99
CA THR A 226 -5.99 -13.36 26.36
C THR A 226 -6.73 -12.12 26.84
N ALA A 227 -6.94 -12.02 28.17
CA ALA A 227 -7.59 -10.84 28.76
C ALA A 227 -6.71 -9.59 28.71
N ASP A 228 -5.39 -9.75 28.81
CA ASP A 228 -4.43 -8.66 28.86
C ASP A 228 -3.76 -8.45 27.50
N LYS A 229 -4.42 -7.66 26.65
CA LYS A 229 -3.84 -7.25 25.35
C LYS A 229 -3.46 -5.78 25.37
N THR A 230 -2.24 -5.49 25.00
CA THR A 230 -1.83 -4.13 24.69
C THR A 230 -2.09 -3.86 23.22
N TYR A 231 -3.02 -2.97 22.92
CA TYR A 231 -3.34 -2.60 21.56
C TYR A 231 -2.27 -1.67 20.97
N PRO A 232 -1.88 -1.87 19.70
CA PRO A 232 -0.87 -1.03 19.06
C PRO A 232 -1.34 0.41 18.88
N ARG A 233 -0.42 1.34 19.08
CA ARG A 233 -0.64 2.75 18.79
C ARG A 233 -0.45 3.00 17.30
N GLN A 234 -1.04 4.05 16.76
CA GLN A 234 -0.95 4.44 15.36
C GLN A 234 0.52 4.54 14.87
N GLU A 235 1.39 5.14 15.66
CA GLU A 235 2.81 5.27 15.32
C GLU A 235 3.51 3.92 15.16
N GLN A 236 3.16 2.93 15.97
CA GLN A 236 3.69 1.57 15.86
C GLN A 236 3.19 0.87 14.59
N LEU A 237 1.91 1.06 14.25
CA LEU A 237 1.35 0.55 13.00
C LEU A 237 2.00 1.19 11.78
N ARG A 238 2.25 2.50 11.82
CA ARG A 238 2.98 3.22 10.77
C ARG A 238 4.37 2.65 10.53
N GLN A 239 5.13 2.45 11.62
CA GLN A 239 6.49 1.88 11.54
C GLN A 239 6.45 0.46 10.99
N LEU A 240 5.54 -0.38 11.50
CA LEU A 240 5.38 -1.75 11.01
C LEU A 240 5.03 -1.79 9.53
N PHE A 241 4.02 -1.05 9.08
CA PHE A 241 3.59 -1.08 7.68
C PHE A 241 4.62 -0.47 6.74
N SER A 242 5.39 0.53 7.19
CA SER A 242 6.55 1.04 6.45
C SER A 242 7.59 -0.05 6.21
N PHE A 243 7.92 -0.82 7.25
CA PHE A 243 8.82 -1.96 7.14
C PHE A 243 8.25 -3.03 6.20
N LEU A 244 6.99 -3.40 6.35
CA LEU A 244 6.34 -4.44 5.53
C LEU A 244 6.31 -4.08 4.04
N ARG A 245 6.11 -2.81 3.70
CA ARG A 245 6.19 -2.33 2.30
C ARG A 245 7.56 -2.55 1.66
N SER A 246 8.62 -2.59 2.44
CA SER A 246 9.97 -2.87 1.93
C SER A 246 10.22 -4.38 1.70
N CYS A 247 9.42 -5.24 2.31
CA CYS A 247 9.62 -6.70 2.30
C CYS A 247 8.71 -7.45 1.34
N TYR A 248 7.49 -6.94 1.09
CA TYR A 248 6.42 -7.64 0.35
C TYR A 248 5.86 -6.77 -0.77
N ASP A 249 5.40 -7.43 -1.86
CA ASP A 249 4.67 -6.76 -2.92
C ASP A 249 3.23 -6.42 -2.47
N PHE A 250 2.64 -7.29 -1.66
CA PHE A 250 1.34 -7.10 -1.04
C PHE A 250 1.36 -7.50 0.44
N THR A 251 0.90 -6.59 1.29
CA THR A 251 0.52 -6.88 2.67
C THR A 251 -1.00 -6.79 2.76
N LEU A 252 -1.66 -7.94 2.86
CA LEU A 252 -3.11 -8.03 3.00
C LEU A 252 -3.46 -8.16 4.49
N ILE A 253 -4.27 -7.25 4.99
CA ILE A 253 -4.58 -7.14 6.42
C ILE A 253 -6.06 -7.39 6.65
N ASP A 254 -6.40 -8.41 7.41
CA ASP A 254 -7.74 -8.62 7.94
C ASP A 254 -7.96 -7.73 9.17
N LEU A 255 -8.91 -6.82 9.08
CA LEU A 255 -9.32 -5.94 10.16
C LEU A 255 -10.54 -6.49 10.92
N GLY A 256 -11.03 -7.66 10.52
CA GLY A 256 -12.10 -8.37 11.19
C GLY A 256 -13.51 -7.91 10.81
N ARG A 257 -14.41 -8.16 11.75
CA ARG A 257 -15.87 -8.05 11.57
C ARG A 257 -16.46 -6.69 11.97
N SER A 258 -15.64 -5.83 12.54
CA SER A 258 -16.05 -4.48 12.92
C SER A 258 -14.82 -3.57 12.98
N LEU A 259 -14.98 -2.30 12.64
CA LEU A 259 -13.91 -1.33 12.78
C LEU A 259 -13.68 -1.01 14.26
N THR A 260 -12.61 -1.56 14.80
CA THR A 260 -12.08 -1.19 16.12
C THR A 260 -11.27 0.10 16.04
N ARG A 261 -10.90 0.69 17.17
CA ARG A 261 -9.98 1.85 17.21
C ARG A 261 -8.64 1.52 16.55
N VAL A 262 -8.14 0.30 16.74
CA VAL A 262 -6.92 -0.19 16.06
C VAL A 262 -7.14 -0.29 14.55
N GLY A 263 -8.28 -0.81 14.14
CA GLY A 263 -8.64 -0.91 12.71
C GLY A 263 -8.71 0.46 12.03
N VAL A 264 -9.31 1.47 12.66
CA VAL A 264 -9.33 2.85 12.14
C VAL A 264 -7.92 3.42 12.03
N ALA A 265 -7.11 3.31 13.09
CA ALA A 265 -5.72 3.78 13.07
C ALA A 265 -4.87 3.04 12.01
N ALA A 266 -5.14 1.74 11.79
CA ALA A 266 -4.48 0.97 10.76
C ALA A 266 -4.87 1.42 9.34
N LEU A 267 -6.16 1.72 9.11
CA LEU A 267 -6.65 2.18 7.82
C LEU A 267 -5.97 3.48 7.36
N GLU A 268 -5.66 4.39 8.27
CA GLU A 268 -4.97 5.65 7.92
C GLU A 268 -3.60 5.40 7.27
N GLU A 269 -2.94 4.32 7.65
CA GLU A 269 -1.61 3.94 7.17
C GLU A 269 -1.64 2.99 5.95
N MET A 270 -2.84 2.58 5.47
CA MET A 270 -3.02 1.67 4.34
C MET A 270 -3.20 2.41 3.02
N ASP A 271 -2.83 1.77 1.91
CA ASP A 271 -2.98 2.33 0.57
C ASP A 271 -4.43 2.28 0.08
N GLU A 272 -5.13 1.17 0.38
CA GLU A 272 -6.53 0.93 0.05
C GLU A 272 -7.21 0.10 1.13
N ALA A 273 -8.53 0.20 1.22
CA ALA A 273 -9.35 -0.60 2.10
C ALA A 273 -10.58 -1.16 1.36
N TYR A 274 -10.88 -2.42 1.63
CA TYR A 274 -12.00 -3.14 1.04
C TYR A 274 -13.06 -3.41 2.10
N LEU A 275 -14.20 -2.72 1.97
CA LEU A 275 -15.41 -3.01 2.73
C LEU A 275 -16.13 -4.19 2.10
N VAL A 276 -16.29 -5.27 2.83
CA VAL A 276 -17.05 -6.45 2.40
C VAL A 276 -18.44 -6.42 3.01
N SER A 277 -19.46 -6.43 2.17
CA SER A 277 -20.86 -6.47 2.56
C SER A 277 -21.61 -7.56 1.82
N THR A 278 -22.76 -7.95 2.37
CA THR A 278 -23.76 -8.78 1.67
C THR A 278 -24.97 -7.91 1.29
N LEU A 279 -25.90 -8.45 0.51
CA LEU A 279 -27.14 -7.72 0.11
C LEU A 279 -28.20 -7.69 1.21
N GLU A 280 -27.94 -8.27 2.37
CA GLU A 280 -28.86 -8.24 3.51
C GLU A 280 -29.04 -6.81 4.01
N VAL A 281 -30.28 -6.42 4.29
CA VAL A 281 -30.64 -5.06 4.77
C VAL A 281 -29.80 -4.64 5.98
N PRO A 282 -29.60 -5.48 7.03
CA PRO A 282 -28.75 -5.12 8.16
C PRO A 282 -27.27 -4.90 7.77
N ALA A 283 -26.74 -5.65 6.80
CA ALA A 283 -25.38 -5.49 6.36
C ALA A 283 -25.18 -4.17 5.58
N LEU A 284 -26.13 -3.82 4.71
CA LEU A 284 -26.10 -2.55 3.98
C LEU A 284 -26.26 -1.35 4.91
N HIS A 285 -27.15 -1.47 5.92
CA HIS A 285 -27.32 -0.43 6.94
C HIS A 285 -26.03 -0.19 7.71
N GLN A 286 -25.38 -1.25 8.19
CA GLN A 286 -24.09 -1.13 8.89
C GLN A 286 -22.97 -0.65 7.96
N ALA A 287 -22.95 -1.09 6.69
CA ALA A 287 -22.00 -0.57 5.69
C ALA A 287 -22.11 0.95 5.57
N LYS A 288 -23.34 1.50 5.49
CA LYS A 288 -23.56 2.94 5.42
C LYS A 288 -23.06 3.68 6.66
N GLN A 289 -23.31 3.13 7.86
CA GLN A 289 -22.83 3.71 9.11
C GLN A 289 -21.29 3.73 9.17
N VAL A 290 -20.64 2.61 8.83
CA VAL A 290 -19.18 2.51 8.82
C VAL A 290 -18.55 3.48 7.81
N LEU A 291 -19.14 3.60 6.61
CA LEU A 291 -18.68 4.56 5.60
C LEU A 291 -18.80 6.00 6.10
N GLN A 292 -19.90 6.33 6.81
CA GLN A 292 -20.06 7.66 7.39
C GLN A 292 -18.98 7.94 8.45
N ILE A 293 -18.73 7.01 9.37
CA ILE A 293 -17.69 7.13 10.40
C ILE A 293 -16.31 7.37 9.76
N LEU A 294 -15.98 6.62 8.70
CA LEU A 294 -14.69 6.78 8.01
C LEU A 294 -14.58 8.14 7.30
N MET A 295 -15.67 8.61 6.68
CA MET A 295 -15.69 9.92 6.04
C MET A 295 -15.58 11.06 7.06
N ASP A 296 -16.28 10.96 8.18
CA ASP A 296 -16.20 11.94 9.27
C ASP A 296 -14.80 11.98 9.91
N ALA A 297 -14.10 10.84 9.91
CA ALA A 297 -12.70 10.74 10.30
C ALA A 297 -11.71 11.22 9.21
N GLY A 298 -12.20 11.69 8.06
CA GLY A 298 -11.36 12.21 6.96
C GLY A 298 -10.77 11.13 6.04
N TYR A 299 -11.23 9.87 6.12
CA TYR A 299 -10.76 8.83 5.22
C TYR A 299 -11.33 9.02 3.81
N GLY A 300 -10.46 9.17 2.81
CA GLY A 300 -10.85 9.46 1.43
C GLY A 300 -11.60 8.32 0.75
N LYS A 301 -12.71 8.64 0.09
CA LYS A 301 -13.50 7.66 -0.70
C LYS A 301 -12.69 7.01 -1.83
N ASP A 302 -11.69 7.69 -2.35
CA ASP A 302 -10.80 7.21 -3.40
C ASP A 302 -9.97 6.00 -2.96
N ARG A 303 -9.76 5.83 -1.66
CA ARG A 303 -9.06 4.71 -1.04
C ARG A 303 -9.98 3.56 -0.62
N LEU A 304 -11.30 3.76 -0.64
CA LEU A 304 -12.29 2.75 -0.27
C LEU A 304 -12.80 1.99 -1.50
N ARG A 305 -12.99 0.68 -1.34
CA ARG A 305 -13.54 -0.22 -2.34
C ARG A 305 -14.65 -1.06 -1.70
N LEU A 306 -15.74 -1.26 -2.42
CA LEU A 306 -16.85 -2.09 -1.97
C LEU A 306 -16.82 -3.44 -2.67
N ILE A 307 -16.82 -4.52 -1.88
CA ILE A 307 -17.04 -5.89 -2.38
C ILE A 307 -18.41 -6.36 -1.90
N LEU A 308 -19.29 -6.69 -2.84
CA LEU A 308 -20.54 -7.38 -2.53
C LEU A 308 -20.29 -8.88 -2.57
N ASN A 309 -20.43 -9.54 -1.42
CA ASN A 309 -20.21 -10.97 -1.26
C ASN A 309 -21.52 -11.75 -1.13
N ARG A 310 -21.48 -13.04 -1.41
CA ARG A 310 -22.64 -13.95 -1.34
C ARG A 310 -23.83 -13.50 -2.16
N VAL A 311 -23.55 -12.88 -3.32
CA VAL A 311 -24.61 -12.42 -4.20
C VAL A 311 -25.25 -13.64 -4.88
N PRO A 312 -26.59 -13.82 -4.77
CA PRO A 312 -27.28 -14.93 -5.43
C PRO A 312 -27.30 -14.71 -6.94
N LYS A 313 -27.44 -15.80 -7.72
CA LYS A 313 -27.54 -15.74 -9.20
C LYS A 313 -28.70 -14.85 -9.67
N ARG A 314 -29.76 -14.80 -8.92
CA ARG A 314 -30.90 -13.89 -9.14
C ARG A 314 -30.99 -12.97 -7.93
N SER A 315 -30.66 -11.71 -8.09
CA SER A 315 -30.75 -10.68 -7.08
C SER A 315 -31.82 -9.68 -7.50
N GLU A 316 -32.67 -9.28 -6.55
CA GLU A 316 -33.65 -8.21 -6.75
C GLU A 316 -33.00 -6.84 -6.80
N LEU A 317 -31.84 -6.69 -6.11
CA LEU A 317 -31.07 -5.44 -6.08
C LEU A 317 -29.91 -5.52 -7.09
N ALA A 318 -29.87 -4.56 -7.99
CA ALA A 318 -28.75 -4.41 -8.91
C ALA A 318 -27.55 -3.72 -8.20
N PRO A 319 -26.29 -4.03 -8.58
CA PRO A 319 -25.12 -3.36 -8.00
C PRO A 319 -25.20 -1.83 -8.04
N GLY A 320 -25.72 -1.24 -9.12
CA GLY A 320 -25.88 0.21 -9.25
C GLY A 320 -26.89 0.84 -8.27
N GLU A 321 -27.84 0.08 -7.73
CA GLU A 321 -28.72 0.55 -6.66
C GLU A 321 -27.99 0.60 -5.34
N ILE A 322 -27.14 -0.41 -5.07
CA ILE A 322 -26.29 -0.44 -3.88
C ILE A 322 -25.28 0.71 -3.90
N GLU A 323 -24.71 1.01 -5.07
CA GLU A 323 -23.82 2.18 -5.25
C GLU A 323 -24.50 3.49 -4.87
N LYS A 324 -25.77 3.66 -5.26
CA LYS A 324 -26.56 4.84 -4.89
C LYS A 324 -26.84 4.89 -3.39
N ILE A 325 -27.18 3.75 -2.76
CA ILE A 325 -27.49 3.66 -1.33
C ILE A 325 -26.25 3.98 -0.48
N LEU A 326 -25.08 3.43 -0.84
CA LEU A 326 -23.84 3.54 -0.08
C LEU A 326 -22.97 4.74 -0.50
N GLY A 327 -23.24 5.34 -1.65
CA GLY A 327 -22.41 6.41 -2.20
C GLY A 327 -20.97 5.99 -2.52
N LEU A 328 -20.76 4.68 -2.78
CA LEU A 328 -19.47 4.07 -3.08
C LEU A 328 -19.62 3.08 -4.24
N PRO A 329 -18.74 3.16 -5.28
CA PRO A 329 -18.79 2.23 -6.40
C PRO A 329 -18.52 0.78 -5.99
N VAL A 330 -19.25 -0.17 -6.59
CA VAL A 330 -19.01 -1.60 -6.39
C VAL A 330 -17.76 -2.01 -7.16
N TYR A 331 -16.74 -2.40 -6.42
CA TYR A 331 -15.48 -2.83 -7.00
C TYR A 331 -15.53 -4.26 -7.52
N ALA A 332 -16.18 -5.17 -6.76
CA ALA A 332 -16.33 -6.56 -7.14
C ALA A 332 -17.64 -7.15 -6.59
N VAL A 333 -18.17 -8.12 -7.32
CA VAL A 333 -19.34 -8.92 -6.94
C VAL A 333 -18.92 -10.37 -6.88
N LEU A 334 -19.06 -11.00 -5.72
CA LEU A 334 -18.68 -12.38 -5.47
C LEU A 334 -19.94 -13.24 -5.25
N PRO A 335 -20.04 -14.40 -5.93
CA PRO A 335 -21.20 -15.27 -5.84
C PRO A 335 -21.29 -15.98 -4.49
N SER A 336 -22.48 -16.43 -4.13
CA SER A 336 -22.66 -17.33 -2.99
C SER A 336 -22.16 -18.72 -3.36
N SER A 337 -21.16 -19.23 -2.59
CA SER A 337 -20.58 -20.57 -2.74
C SER A 337 -20.41 -21.24 -1.37
N TYR A 338 -21.39 -21.07 -0.49
CA TYR A 338 -21.33 -21.60 0.87
C TYR A 338 -21.09 -23.11 0.93
N PRO A 339 -21.78 -23.97 0.13
CA PRO A 339 -21.56 -25.42 0.20
C PRO A 339 -20.11 -25.82 -0.11
N GLU A 340 -19.53 -25.26 -1.18
CA GLU A 340 -18.13 -25.51 -1.57
C GLU A 340 -17.14 -25.05 -0.49
N LEU A 341 -17.37 -23.85 0.07
CA LEU A 341 -16.55 -23.33 1.18
C LEU A 341 -16.63 -24.21 2.43
N HIS A 342 -17.84 -24.66 2.80
CA HIS A 342 -18.04 -25.50 3.96
C HIS A 342 -17.32 -26.85 3.81
N GLU A 343 -17.43 -27.49 2.65
CA GLU A 343 -16.72 -28.72 2.34
C GLU A 343 -15.20 -28.54 2.40
N CYS A 344 -14.66 -27.50 1.75
CA CYS A 344 -13.24 -27.21 1.77
C CYS A 344 -12.72 -26.95 3.19
N TYR A 345 -13.42 -26.16 3.98
CA TYR A 345 -13.01 -25.86 5.36
C TYR A 345 -13.12 -27.06 6.29
N SER A 346 -14.12 -27.95 6.11
CA SER A 346 -14.22 -29.22 6.83
C SER A 346 -13.00 -30.11 6.57
N LEU A 347 -12.46 -30.08 5.38
CA LEU A 347 -11.22 -30.76 5.00
C LEU A 347 -9.96 -29.93 5.32
N GLY A 348 -10.15 -28.72 5.84
CA GLY A 348 -9.09 -27.75 6.12
C GLY A 348 -8.28 -27.34 4.88
N LYS A 349 -8.97 -27.14 3.80
CA LYS A 349 -8.43 -26.68 2.52
C LYS A 349 -9.06 -25.34 2.13
N LEU A 350 -8.35 -24.57 1.37
CA LEU A 350 -8.90 -23.42 0.67
C LEU A 350 -9.60 -23.85 -0.62
N LEU A 351 -10.50 -23.00 -1.14
CA LEU A 351 -11.24 -23.28 -2.37
C LEU A 351 -10.31 -23.56 -3.55
N PRO A 352 -10.66 -24.55 -4.41
CA PRO A 352 -9.97 -24.74 -5.68
C PRO A 352 -10.15 -23.52 -6.59
N GLU A 353 -9.11 -23.16 -7.33
CA GLU A 353 -9.13 -22.09 -8.32
C GLU A 353 -10.25 -22.22 -9.37
N ARG A 354 -10.63 -23.46 -9.67
CA ARG A 354 -11.65 -23.77 -10.69
C ARG A 354 -13.09 -23.60 -10.18
N SER A 355 -13.30 -23.41 -8.89
CA SER A 355 -14.63 -23.15 -8.33
C SER A 355 -15.19 -21.81 -8.87
N VAL A 356 -16.50 -21.62 -8.78
CA VAL A 356 -17.15 -20.40 -9.25
C VAL A 356 -16.62 -19.18 -8.49
N LEU A 357 -16.54 -19.27 -7.17
CA LEU A 357 -15.99 -18.20 -6.32
C LEU A 357 -14.49 -18.02 -6.55
N GLY A 358 -13.72 -19.11 -6.70
CA GLY A 358 -12.28 -19.06 -6.96
C GLY A 358 -11.94 -18.27 -8.22
N LYS A 359 -12.72 -18.45 -9.31
CA LYS A 359 -12.55 -17.67 -10.54
C LYS A 359 -12.76 -16.17 -10.33
N GLU A 360 -13.75 -15.77 -9.55
CA GLU A 360 -14.02 -14.35 -9.27
C GLU A 360 -12.94 -13.75 -8.34
N ILE A 361 -12.46 -14.52 -7.36
CA ILE A 361 -11.33 -14.09 -6.51
C ILE A 361 -10.06 -13.92 -7.35
N ARG A 362 -9.80 -14.83 -8.30
CA ARG A 362 -8.68 -14.69 -9.23
C ARG A 362 -8.78 -13.42 -10.08
N ARG A 363 -9.97 -13.11 -10.62
CA ARG A 363 -10.20 -11.85 -11.33
C ARG A 363 -9.93 -10.63 -10.44
N LEU A 364 -10.39 -10.71 -9.20
CA LEU A 364 -10.14 -9.66 -8.20
C LEU A 364 -8.63 -9.50 -7.94
N ALA A 365 -7.89 -10.59 -7.77
CA ALA A 365 -6.43 -10.57 -7.60
C ALA A 365 -5.71 -9.97 -8.81
N MET A 366 -6.10 -10.34 -10.03
CA MET A 366 -5.57 -9.74 -11.27
C MET A 366 -5.82 -8.25 -11.34
N ARG A 367 -7.05 -7.81 -11.02
CA ARG A 367 -7.40 -6.40 -10.98
C ARG A 367 -6.61 -5.63 -9.93
N MET A 368 -6.39 -6.22 -8.77
CA MET A 368 -5.57 -5.63 -7.70
C MET A 368 -4.10 -5.50 -8.09
N SER A 369 -3.54 -6.51 -8.76
CA SER A 369 -2.13 -6.49 -9.20
C SER A 369 -1.88 -5.62 -10.43
N GLY A 370 -2.93 -5.11 -11.07
CA GLY A 370 -2.82 -4.36 -12.32
C GLY A 370 -2.49 -5.24 -13.54
N ALA A 371 -2.60 -6.57 -13.40
CA ALA A 371 -2.47 -7.48 -14.52
C ALA A 371 -3.74 -7.41 -15.40
N ASP A 372 -3.56 -7.26 -16.71
CA ASP A 372 -4.65 -7.26 -17.67
C ASP A 372 -5.43 -8.60 -17.61
N ASP A 373 -6.73 -8.54 -17.38
CA ASP A 373 -7.58 -9.71 -17.53
C ASP A 373 -7.61 -10.11 -19.02
N PRO A 374 -7.17 -11.34 -19.38
CA PRO A 374 -7.17 -11.81 -20.77
C PRO A 374 -8.56 -11.77 -21.44
N GLN A 375 -9.65 -11.78 -20.65
CA GLN A 375 -11.01 -11.71 -21.18
C GLN A 375 -11.44 -10.27 -21.53
N THR A 376 -10.88 -9.27 -20.86
CA THR A 376 -11.14 -7.86 -21.22
C THR A 376 -10.52 -7.50 -22.57
N LYS A 377 -9.41 -8.16 -22.96
CA LYS A 377 -8.81 -8.02 -24.31
C LYS A 377 -9.70 -8.62 -25.38
N LYS A 378 -10.36 -9.77 -25.12
CA LYS A 378 -11.29 -10.39 -26.10
C LYS A 378 -12.51 -9.52 -26.34
N ASN A 379 -13.09 -8.91 -25.31
CA ASN A 379 -14.26 -8.04 -25.46
C ASN A 379 -13.91 -6.71 -26.16
N LYS A 380 -12.72 -6.14 -25.92
CA LYS A 380 -12.27 -4.95 -26.68
C LYS A 380 -12.04 -5.28 -28.17
N LEU A 381 -11.48 -6.44 -28.49
CA LEU A 381 -11.28 -6.89 -29.86
C LEU A 381 -12.63 -7.20 -30.57
N SER A 382 -13.62 -7.77 -29.89
CA SER A 382 -14.94 -8.03 -30.46
C SER A 382 -15.75 -6.75 -30.72
N ILE A 383 -15.61 -5.73 -29.87
CA ILE A 383 -16.23 -4.41 -30.05
C ILE A 383 -15.57 -3.65 -31.22
N PHE A 384 -14.26 -3.84 -31.43
CA PHE A 384 -13.56 -3.24 -32.57
C PHE A 384 -13.86 -3.95 -33.88
N ALA A 385 -13.98 -5.28 -33.86
CA ALA A 385 -14.36 -6.06 -35.04
C ALA A 385 -15.81 -5.79 -35.47
N GLY A 386 -16.74 -5.60 -34.53
CA GLY A 386 -18.13 -5.23 -34.81
C GLY A 386 -18.32 -3.80 -35.34
N LYS A 387 -17.32 -2.91 -35.22
CA LYS A 387 -17.37 -1.54 -35.79
C LYS A 387 -16.72 -1.43 -37.18
N LEU A 388 -16.00 -2.43 -37.63
CA LEU A 388 -15.28 -2.42 -38.91
C LEU A 388 -16.01 -3.21 -40.03
N GLY A 389 -17.21 -3.76 -39.76
CA GLY A 389 -18.08 -4.31 -40.82
C GLY A 389 -17.38 -5.31 -41.72
N LEU A 390 -16.71 -6.33 -41.15
CA LEU A 390 -16.26 -7.53 -41.88
C LEU A 390 -16.88 -8.78 -41.28
#